data_0f8fe461b4ec30fcdf4c2deb983075c2
#
_entry.id   0f8fe461b4ec30fcdf4c2deb983075c2
#
_cell.length_a   1.000
_cell.length_b   1.000
_cell.length_c   1.000
_cell.angle_alpha   90.00
_cell.angle_beta   90.00
_cell.angle_gamma   90.00
#
_symmetry.space_group_name_H-M   'P 1'
#
loop_
_entity.id
_entity.type
_entity.pdbx_description
1 polymer ?
#
loop_
_entity_poly.entity_id
_entity_poly.type
_entity_poly.pdbx_seq_one_letter_code
_entity_poly.pdbx_strand_id
1 'polypeptide(L)'
;MGYASIPSRGSGAPGETDYDGRAVTDLLSTLRDELAQIVDLGVAARVLEWDQLVMMPRGGATTRAEGLATVHRLAHELFVRDEIGELLDRLEPEVADLDPDSDDACLVAVTRRDWDKARRVPPALQGEMTKLGSEAMEAWAEARANDDYASFRPWLDRTLELKQRYIECFPATDDPYDVLLDDFEPGMHTDEVRRVFRRLEPALRELTAAAADDEPEPFLSGPYPRDAQHELSLEVARAFGAADEYFRLDPTVHPFCLSFATRDIRLTTRYAEDDLHGNSLFSTMHEVGHGLYEHGGDAALDRTPLATGCSSALHESQSRLWENVIGRSLPFWRWFYPRFRDAFANALADVPLERFHRAVNRPRPSFIRVDADETTYGLHIILRFQLEQELLFGGLSTADVPEAWNTRMEELVGVRPPNDRVGCLQDVHWSGGMFGYFPTYQLGNVLSAQIWERLVSDLPDAYERVEQGSFGEIYEWLREHLYRHGRKFTPAAMTERLVGGPIDPEPYLRYLADKNASLAAA
;
A
#
# COMPACT_ATOMS: atom_id res chain seq x y z
N MET A 1 -76.86 -2.08 43.81
CA MET A 1 -76.95 -0.72 43.25
C MET A 1 -75.53 -0.15 43.21
N GLY A 2 -74.96 0.13 42.06
CA GLY A 2 -73.63 0.71 41.98
C GLY A 2 -73.04 0.41 40.62
N TYR A 3 -73.40 1.25 39.63
CA TYR A 3 -72.83 1.20 38.28
C TYR A 3 -71.38 1.63 38.29
N ALA A 4 -70.47 0.77 37.81
CA ALA A 4 -69.07 1.11 37.54
C ALA A 4 -68.94 1.58 36.07
N SER A 5 -68.40 2.79 35.89
CA SER A 5 -68.10 3.45 34.64
C SER A 5 -66.94 2.78 33.91
N ILE A 6 -67.08 2.49 32.64
CA ILE A 6 -66.02 2.02 31.71
C ILE A 6 -65.24 3.24 31.20
N PRO A 7 -63.91 3.24 31.27
CA PRO A 7 -63.11 4.30 30.61
C PRO A 7 -63.01 4.02 29.12
N SER A 8 -63.23 5.04 28.30
CA SER A 8 -63.09 5.08 26.85
C SER A 8 -61.66 4.80 26.44
N ARG A 9 -61.44 3.82 25.54
CA ARG A 9 -60.17 3.61 24.84
C ARG A 9 -59.94 4.76 23.88
N GLY A 10 -58.90 5.53 24.11
CA GLY A 10 -58.33 6.45 23.11
C GLY A 10 -57.73 5.63 21.97
N SER A 11 -58.19 5.84 20.77
CA SER A 11 -57.56 5.40 19.53
C SER A 11 -56.35 6.28 19.24
N GLY A 12 -55.18 5.89 19.73
CA GLY A 12 -53.90 6.35 19.18
C GLY A 12 -53.62 5.58 17.90
N ALA A 13 -53.54 6.25 16.77
CA ALA A 13 -53.04 5.68 15.54
C ALA A 13 -51.58 5.23 15.76
N PRO A 14 -51.15 4.07 15.22
CA PRO A 14 -49.73 3.70 15.27
C PRO A 14 -48.95 4.74 14.46
N GLY A 15 -47.89 5.26 15.06
CA GLY A 15 -47.01 6.27 14.43
C GLY A 15 -46.40 5.75 13.13
N GLU A 16 -46.48 6.56 12.10
CA GLU A 16 -45.90 6.34 10.77
C GLU A 16 -44.40 6.16 10.76
N THR A 17 -43.69 6.39 11.88
CA THR A 17 -42.20 6.37 11.99
C THR A 17 -41.58 4.97 12.13
N ASP A 18 -42.37 3.94 12.50
CA ASP A 18 -41.83 2.59 12.74
C ASP A 18 -41.83 1.70 11.46
N TYR A 19 -42.58 2.08 10.44
CA TYR A 19 -42.67 1.32 9.17
C TYR A 19 -41.50 1.64 8.24
N ASP A 20 -41.06 2.91 8.14
CA ASP A 20 -39.94 3.34 7.29
C ASP A 20 -38.60 2.83 7.82
N GLY A 21 -38.35 2.88 9.13
CA GLY A 21 -37.10 2.39 9.74
C GLY A 21 -36.85 0.90 9.55
N ARG A 22 -37.90 0.06 9.50
CA ARG A 22 -37.77 -1.38 9.20
C ARG A 22 -37.42 -1.62 7.72
N ALA A 23 -38.03 -0.87 6.82
CA ALA A 23 -37.78 -1.01 5.38
C ALA A 23 -36.31 -0.65 5.04
N VAL A 24 -35.75 0.40 5.65
CA VAL A 24 -34.35 0.78 5.48
C VAL A 24 -33.39 -0.28 6.03
N THR A 25 -33.66 -0.79 7.23
CA THR A 25 -32.86 -1.87 7.85
C THR A 25 -32.86 -3.14 6.98
N ASP A 26 -33.99 -3.49 6.39
CA ASP A 26 -34.12 -4.66 5.49
C ASP A 26 -33.33 -4.44 4.17
N LEU A 27 -33.31 -3.22 3.63
CA LEU A 27 -32.55 -2.87 2.43
C LEU A 27 -31.04 -2.90 2.69
N LEU A 28 -30.59 -2.33 3.81
CA LEU A 28 -29.19 -2.35 4.23
C LEU A 28 -28.70 -3.78 4.49
N SER A 29 -29.54 -4.61 5.14
CA SER A 29 -29.24 -6.03 5.32
C SER A 29 -29.07 -6.74 3.97
N THR A 30 -29.98 -6.49 3.03
CA THR A 30 -29.91 -7.07 1.68
C THR A 30 -28.63 -6.65 0.96
N LEU A 31 -28.28 -5.35 1.00
CA LEU A 31 -27.03 -4.86 0.40
C LEU A 31 -25.81 -5.52 1.04
N ARG A 32 -25.76 -5.61 2.38
CA ARG A 32 -24.66 -6.28 3.10
C ARG A 32 -24.53 -7.76 2.70
N ASP A 33 -25.63 -8.48 2.57
CA ASP A 33 -25.63 -9.89 2.18
C ASP A 33 -25.12 -10.11 0.75
N GLU A 34 -25.50 -9.22 -0.19
CA GLU A 34 -24.99 -9.25 -1.56
C GLU A 34 -23.50 -8.91 -1.63
N LEU A 35 -23.08 -7.86 -0.91
CA LEU A 35 -21.66 -7.46 -0.87
C LEU A 35 -20.79 -8.51 -0.18
N ALA A 36 -21.29 -9.17 0.86
CA ALA A 36 -20.58 -10.23 1.56
C ALA A 36 -20.21 -11.39 0.62
N GLN A 37 -21.12 -11.80 -0.28
CA GLN A 37 -20.84 -12.85 -1.26
C GLN A 37 -19.70 -12.43 -2.22
N ILE A 38 -19.69 -11.17 -2.64
CA ILE A 38 -18.66 -10.62 -3.53
C ILE A 38 -17.31 -10.58 -2.83
N VAL A 39 -17.29 -10.11 -1.58
CA VAL A 39 -16.07 -10.08 -0.75
C VAL A 39 -15.56 -11.49 -0.49
N ASP A 40 -16.44 -12.46 -0.17
CA ASP A 40 -16.05 -13.86 0.06
C ASP A 40 -15.39 -14.48 -1.18
N LEU A 41 -15.87 -14.18 -2.39
CA LEU A 41 -15.22 -14.58 -3.64
C LEU A 41 -13.84 -13.91 -3.79
N GLY A 42 -13.74 -12.62 -3.46
CA GLY A 42 -12.46 -11.90 -3.43
C GLY A 42 -11.46 -12.51 -2.43
N VAL A 43 -11.92 -12.90 -1.25
CA VAL A 43 -11.10 -13.62 -0.26
C VAL A 43 -10.64 -14.96 -0.82
N ALA A 44 -11.52 -15.74 -1.46
CA ALA A 44 -11.16 -17.02 -2.07
C ALA A 44 -10.09 -16.83 -3.17
N ALA A 45 -10.21 -15.78 -3.99
CA ALA A 45 -9.18 -15.43 -4.98
C ALA A 45 -7.84 -15.12 -4.31
N ARG A 46 -7.81 -14.26 -3.28
CA ARG A 46 -6.58 -13.93 -2.55
C ARG A 46 -5.92 -15.14 -1.90
N VAL A 47 -6.69 -16.10 -1.37
CA VAL A 47 -6.13 -17.38 -0.86
C VAL A 47 -5.46 -18.16 -1.98
N LEU A 48 -6.06 -18.23 -3.17
CA LEU A 48 -5.48 -18.90 -4.33
C LEU A 48 -4.22 -18.18 -4.84
N GLU A 49 -4.19 -16.85 -4.82
CA GLU A 49 -3.03 -16.03 -5.16
C GLU A 49 -1.87 -16.23 -4.17
N TRP A 50 -2.17 -16.19 -2.87
CA TRP A 50 -1.19 -16.48 -1.83
C TRP A 50 -0.59 -17.89 -1.99
N ASP A 51 -1.44 -18.90 -2.15
CA ASP A 51 -0.98 -20.29 -2.35
C ASP A 51 -0.13 -20.42 -3.63
N GLN A 52 -0.49 -19.72 -4.71
CA GLN A 52 0.29 -19.70 -5.95
C GLN A 52 1.72 -19.20 -5.76
N LEU A 53 1.89 -18.16 -4.94
CA LEU A 53 3.19 -17.52 -4.71
C LEU A 53 4.03 -18.23 -3.65
N VAL A 54 3.40 -18.95 -2.70
CA VAL A 54 4.08 -19.49 -1.51
C VAL A 54 4.18 -21.02 -1.51
N MET A 55 3.11 -21.72 -1.91
CA MET A 55 2.99 -23.18 -1.70
C MET A 55 2.81 -23.99 -2.97
N MET A 56 2.23 -23.41 -4.02
CA MET A 56 1.81 -24.14 -5.21
C MET A 56 2.99 -24.81 -5.95
N PRO A 57 2.91 -26.09 -6.32
CA PRO A 57 3.85 -26.68 -7.24
C PRO A 57 3.86 -25.98 -8.60
N ARG A 58 5.06 -25.77 -9.19
CA ARG A 58 5.21 -25.04 -10.47
C ARG A 58 4.32 -25.55 -11.61
N GLY A 59 4.06 -26.86 -11.66
CA GLY A 59 3.20 -27.47 -12.68
C GLY A 59 1.70 -27.09 -12.57
N GLY A 60 1.27 -26.47 -11.49
CA GLY A 60 -0.12 -26.05 -11.26
C GLY A 60 -0.52 -24.70 -11.90
N ALA A 61 0.44 -23.94 -12.44
CA ALA A 61 0.24 -22.53 -12.80
C ALA A 61 -0.91 -22.29 -13.78
N THR A 62 -0.98 -23.04 -14.89
CA THR A 62 -2.01 -22.86 -15.93
C THR A 62 -3.43 -23.07 -15.38
N THR A 63 -3.67 -24.18 -14.68
CA THR A 63 -4.99 -24.50 -14.11
C THR A 63 -5.37 -23.52 -13.00
N ARG A 64 -4.39 -23.04 -12.21
CA ARG A 64 -4.59 -22.03 -11.18
C ARG A 64 -5.03 -20.69 -11.79
N ALA A 65 -4.37 -20.25 -12.88
CA ALA A 65 -4.72 -19.03 -13.59
C ALA A 65 -6.16 -19.07 -14.14
N GLU A 66 -6.59 -20.21 -14.70
CA GLU A 66 -7.96 -20.40 -15.17
C GLU A 66 -8.98 -20.32 -14.01
N GLY A 67 -8.65 -20.94 -12.87
CA GLY A 67 -9.48 -20.89 -11.66
C GLY A 67 -9.62 -19.48 -11.10
N LEU A 68 -8.51 -18.75 -10.98
CA LEU A 68 -8.49 -17.36 -10.54
C LEU A 68 -9.30 -16.46 -11.46
N ALA A 69 -9.08 -16.55 -12.78
CA ALA A 69 -9.86 -15.79 -13.76
C ALA A 69 -11.37 -16.04 -13.63
N THR A 70 -11.78 -17.29 -13.34
CA THR A 70 -13.17 -17.64 -13.12
C THR A 70 -13.73 -16.97 -11.87
N VAL A 71 -13.01 -17.02 -10.74
CA VAL A 71 -13.46 -16.42 -9.47
C VAL A 71 -13.57 -14.89 -9.61
N HIS A 72 -12.56 -14.23 -10.18
CA HIS A 72 -12.59 -12.78 -10.42
C HIS A 72 -13.73 -12.36 -11.33
N ARG A 73 -13.98 -13.10 -12.42
CA ARG A 73 -15.11 -12.83 -13.32
C ARG A 73 -16.44 -12.96 -12.59
N LEU A 74 -16.64 -14.01 -11.79
CA LEU A 74 -17.87 -14.19 -11.02
C LEU A 74 -18.09 -13.06 -10.00
N ALA A 75 -17.04 -12.67 -9.27
CA ALA A 75 -17.11 -11.55 -8.32
C ALA A 75 -17.49 -10.25 -9.02
N HIS A 76 -16.86 -9.95 -10.17
CA HIS A 76 -17.16 -8.77 -10.97
C HIS A 76 -18.60 -8.80 -11.53
N GLU A 77 -19.04 -9.91 -12.13
CA GLU A 77 -20.40 -10.05 -12.66
C GLU A 77 -21.47 -9.85 -11.58
N LEU A 78 -21.22 -10.36 -10.36
CA LEU A 78 -22.10 -10.13 -9.21
C LEU A 78 -22.13 -8.66 -8.79
N PHE A 79 -20.98 -7.99 -8.78
CA PHE A 79 -20.87 -6.62 -8.33
C PHE A 79 -21.52 -5.62 -9.27
N VAL A 80 -21.38 -5.79 -10.60
CA VAL A 80 -21.90 -4.83 -11.59
C VAL A 80 -23.36 -5.05 -11.98
N ARG A 81 -24.10 -5.96 -11.34
CA ARG A 81 -25.51 -6.22 -11.61
C ARG A 81 -26.38 -4.98 -11.37
N ASP A 82 -27.49 -4.88 -12.12
CA ASP A 82 -28.46 -3.80 -11.97
C ASP A 82 -29.11 -3.81 -10.58
N GLU A 83 -29.31 -4.98 -9.96
CA GLU A 83 -29.90 -5.13 -8.63
C GLU A 83 -29.11 -4.40 -7.54
N ILE A 84 -27.76 -4.35 -7.64
CA ILE A 84 -26.94 -3.55 -6.72
C ILE A 84 -27.24 -2.06 -6.93
N GLY A 85 -27.30 -1.60 -8.19
CA GLY A 85 -27.66 -0.21 -8.50
C GLY A 85 -29.04 0.17 -7.98
N GLU A 86 -30.06 -0.68 -8.18
CA GLU A 86 -31.41 -0.46 -7.67
C GLU A 86 -31.48 -0.39 -6.14
N LEU A 87 -30.68 -1.21 -5.43
CA LEU A 87 -30.56 -1.13 -3.99
C LEU A 87 -29.93 0.21 -3.55
N LEU A 88 -28.87 0.62 -4.23
CA LEU A 88 -28.19 1.90 -3.95
C LEU A 88 -29.12 3.09 -4.22
N ASP A 89 -29.88 3.11 -5.34
CA ASP A 89 -30.83 4.17 -5.67
C ASP A 89 -31.93 4.33 -4.61
N ARG A 90 -32.32 3.24 -3.97
CA ARG A 90 -33.29 3.24 -2.88
C ARG A 90 -32.68 3.63 -1.53
N LEU A 91 -31.43 3.28 -1.29
CA LEU A 91 -30.73 3.52 -0.01
C LEU A 91 -30.18 4.94 0.12
N GLU A 92 -29.69 5.54 -0.98
CA GLU A 92 -29.09 6.89 -0.92
C GLU A 92 -29.98 7.95 -0.25
N PRO A 93 -31.27 8.09 -0.61
CA PRO A 93 -32.14 9.04 0.07
C PRO A 93 -32.38 8.70 1.55
N GLU A 94 -32.39 7.41 1.90
CA GLU A 94 -32.68 6.93 3.26
C GLU A 94 -31.49 7.11 4.22
N VAL A 95 -30.25 7.00 3.70
CA VAL A 95 -29.05 7.22 4.50
C VAL A 95 -28.60 8.69 4.54
N ALA A 96 -29.22 9.56 3.75
CA ALA A 96 -28.85 10.98 3.67
C ALA A 96 -29.04 11.74 5.00
N ASP A 97 -29.98 11.29 5.84
CA ASP A 97 -30.26 11.88 7.15
C ASP A 97 -29.45 11.20 8.31
N LEU A 98 -28.67 10.16 8.00
CA LEU A 98 -27.79 9.50 8.99
C LEU A 98 -26.54 10.33 9.24
N ASP A 99 -25.85 10.03 10.33
CA ASP A 99 -24.49 10.52 10.53
C ASP A 99 -23.63 10.13 9.32
N PRO A 100 -23.02 11.08 8.57
CA PRO A 100 -22.22 10.77 7.40
C PRO A 100 -21.00 9.89 7.72
N ASP A 101 -20.57 9.82 8.97
CA ASP A 101 -19.48 8.94 9.44
C ASP A 101 -19.99 7.56 9.90
N SER A 102 -21.29 7.31 9.87
CA SER A 102 -21.85 5.99 10.20
C SER A 102 -21.43 4.93 9.19
N ASP A 103 -21.32 3.67 9.62
CA ASP A 103 -20.92 2.56 8.75
C ASP A 103 -21.92 2.37 7.59
N ASP A 104 -23.21 2.59 7.83
CA ASP A 104 -24.26 2.45 6.80
C ASP A 104 -24.16 3.55 5.73
N ALA A 105 -24.01 4.82 6.12
CA ALA A 105 -23.83 5.91 5.17
C ALA A 105 -22.54 5.73 4.35
N CYS A 106 -21.43 5.39 5.01
CA CYS A 106 -20.16 5.13 4.36
C CYS A 106 -20.22 3.91 3.43
N LEU A 107 -20.91 2.83 3.84
CA LEU A 107 -21.08 1.63 3.03
C LEU A 107 -21.79 1.96 1.70
N VAL A 108 -22.89 2.67 1.77
CA VAL A 108 -23.67 3.07 0.58
C VAL A 108 -22.81 3.98 -0.31
N ALA A 109 -22.17 5.00 0.24
CA ALA A 109 -21.35 5.95 -0.52
C ALA A 109 -20.14 5.28 -1.23
N VAL A 110 -19.40 4.43 -0.51
CA VAL A 110 -18.24 3.71 -1.07
C VAL A 110 -18.70 2.70 -2.11
N THR A 111 -19.77 1.95 -1.84
CA THR A 111 -20.31 0.97 -2.80
C THR A 111 -20.78 1.65 -4.08
N ARG A 112 -21.48 2.80 -3.97
CA ARG A 112 -21.94 3.58 -5.15
C ARG A 112 -20.77 4.02 -6.00
N ARG A 113 -19.74 4.62 -5.40
CA ARG A 113 -18.55 5.05 -6.12
C ARG A 113 -17.87 3.90 -6.85
N ASP A 114 -17.66 2.78 -6.16
CA ASP A 114 -16.97 1.62 -6.73
C ASP A 114 -17.81 0.94 -7.82
N TRP A 115 -19.15 0.87 -7.63
CA TRP A 115 -20.09 0.32 -8.62
C TRP A 115 -20.17 1.17 -9.89
N ASP A 116 -20.28 2.50 -9.74
CA ASP A 116 -20.28 3.43 -10.87
C ASP A 116 -18.98 3.33 -11.66
N LYS A 117 -17.83 3.26 -10.97
CA LYS A 117 -16.52 3.11 -11.59
C LYS A 117 -16.39 1.79 -12.36
N ALA A 118 -16.77 0.68 -11.74
CA ALA A 118 -16.71 -0.66 -12.35
C ALA A 118 -17.56 -0.78 -13.63
N ARG A 119 -18.72 -0.11 -13.69
CA ARG A 119 -19.61 -0.13 -14.86
C ARG A 119 -19.19 0.77 -16.03
N ARG A 120 -18.27 1.71 -15.80
CA ARG A 120 -17.78 2.58 -16.87
C ARG A 120 -16.93 1.84 -17.90
N VAL A 121 -16.17 0.85 -17.44
CA VAL A 121 -15.25 0.09 -18.30
C VAL A 121 -15.98 -1.04 -19.01
N PRO A 122 -16.05 -1.03 -20.37
CA PRO A 122 -16.72 -2.13 -21.09
C PRO A 122 -16.07 -3.48 -20.76
N PRO A 123 -16.84 -4.56 -20.53
CA PRO A 123 -16.31 -5.90 -20.22
C PRO A 123 -15.29 -6.42 -21.23
N ALA A 124 -15.46 -6.07 -22.52
CA ALA A 124 -14.51 -6.43 -23.55
C ALA A 124 -13.12 -5.76 -23.34
N LEU A 125 -13.09 -4.47 -22.97
CA LEU A 125 -11.84 -3.76 -22.68
C LEU A 125 -11.20 -4.32 -21.41
N GLN A 126 -11.97 -4.58 -20.36
CA GLN A 126 -11.47 -5.21 -19.13
C GLN A 126 -10.82 -6.57 -19.43
N GLY A 127 -11.47 -7.40 -20.27
CA GLY A 127 -10.92 -8.68 -20.70
C GLY A 127 -9.62 -8.54 -21.51
N GLU A 128 -9.55 -7.56 -22.43
CA GLU A 128 -8.33 -7.25 -23.18
C GLU A 128 -7.18 -6.83 -22.25
N MET A 129 -7.43 -5.96 -21.29
CA MET A 129 -6.43 -5.48 -20.33
C MET A 129 -5.92 -6.61 -19.45
N THR A 130 -6.79 -7.45 -18.91
CA THR A 130 -6.42 -8.61 -18.07
C THR A 130 -5.55 -9.60 -18.84
N LYS A 131 -5.94 -9.92 -20.07
CA LYS A 131 -5.19 -10.84 -20.92
C LYS A 131 -3.81 -10.26 -21.25
N LEU A 132 -3.78 -9.00 -21.71
CA LEU A 132 -2.51 -8.33 -22.05
C LEU A 132 -1.58 -8.27 -20.85
N GLY A 133 -2.07 -7.91 -19.66
CA GLY A 133 -1.26 -7.83 -18.45
C GLY A 133 -0.59 -9.16 -18.12
N SER A 134 -1.30 -10.27 -18.21
CA SER A 134 -0.73 -11.61 -18.00
C SER A 134 0.39 -11.95 -19.01
N GLU A 135 0.10 -11.74 -20.31
CA GLU A 135 1.06 -12.04 -21.40
C GLU A 135 2.28 -11.10 -21.35
N ALA A 136 2.06 -9.81 -21.08
CA ALA A 136 3.12 -8.81 -20.99
C ALA A 136 4.04 -9.00 -19.78
N MET A 137 3.52 -9.52 -18.65
CA MET A 137 4.36 -9.85 -17.49
C MET A 137 5.32 -11.00 -17.80
N GLU A 138 4.90 -12.02 -18.53
CA GLU A 138 5.78 -13.12 -18.98
C GLU A 138 6.85 -12.59 -19.95
N ALA A 139 6.43 -11.79 -20.95
CA ALA A 139 7.35 -11.17 -21.90
C ALA A 139 8.35 -10.22 -21.21
N TRP A 140 7.91 -9.46 -20.20
CA TRP A 140 8.79 -8.62 -19.39
C TRP A 140 9.83 -9.44 -18.62
N ALA A 141 9.41 -10.55 -17.99
CA ALA A 141 10.32 -11.41 -17.23
C ALA A 141 11.43 -11.99 -18.13
N GLU A 142 11.08 -12.41 -19.35
CA GLU A 142 12.03 -12.89 -20.35
C GLU A 142 12.95 -11.77 -20.86
N ALA A 143 12.38 -10.62 -21.23
CA ALA A 143 13.13 -9.45 -21.68
C ALA A 143 14.13 -8.97 -20.62
N ARG A 144 13.70 -8.89 -19.37
CA ARG A 144 14.57 -8.53 -18.24
C ARG A 144 15.70 -9.54 -18.03
N ALA A 145 15.40 -10.85 -18.09
CA ALA A 145 16.41 -11.89 -17.94
C ALA A 145 17.50 -11.82 -19.02
N ASN A 146 17.10 -11.48 -20.25
CA ASN A 146 17.97 -11.40 -21.42
C ASN A 146 18.58 -10.01 -21.67
N ASP A 147 18.21 -9.00 -20.87
CA ASP A 147 18.60 -7.59 -21.08
C ASP A 147 18.16 -7.06 -22.45
N ASP A 148 16.93 -7.36 -22.87
CA ASP A 148 16.38 -7.10 -24.20
C ASP A 148 15.09 -6.26 -24.12
N TYR A 149 15.23 -4.95 -23.94
CA TYR A 149 14.08 -4.02 -23.94
C TYR A 149 13.33 -4.04 -25.29
N ALA A 150 14.02 -4.26 -26.39
CA ALA A 150 13.40 -4.23 -27.71
C ALA A 150 12.31 -5.31 -27.87
N SER A 151 12.47 -6.48 -27.25
CA SER A 151 11.47 -7.54 -27.23
C SER A 151 10.25 -7.19 -26.35
N PHE A 152 10.41 -6.39 -25.31
CA PHE A 152 9.31 -5.94 -24.44
C PHE A 152 8.55 -4.74 -25.01
N ARG A 153 9.19 -3.87 -25.78
CA ARG A 153 8.60 -2.63 -26.28
C ARG A 153 7.21 -2.78 -26.92
N PRO A 154 6.94 -3.77 -27.82
CA PRO A 154 5.60 -3.92 -28.40
C PRO A 154 4.49 -4.17 -27.37
N TRP A 155 4.81 -4.80 -26.25
CA TRP A 155 3.89 -5.01 -25.15
C TRP A 155 3.60 -3.70 -24.42
N LEU A 156 4.62 -2.89 -24.18
CA LEU A 156 4.46 -1.55 -23.61
C LEU A 156 3.59 -0.65 -24.51
N ASP A 157 3.83 -0.65 -25.84
CA ASP A 157 3.01 0.08 -26.81
C ASP A 157 1.54 -0.30 -26.69
N ARG A 158 1.25 -1.60 -26.63
CA ARG A 158 -0.13 -2.09 -26.49
C ARG A 158 -0.74 -1.75 -25.13
N THR A 159 0.04 -1.81 -24.08
CA THR A 159 -0.42 -1.43 -22.72
C THR A 159 -0.82 0.05 -22.67
N LEU A 160 -0.01 0.93 -23.25
CA LEU A 160 -0.32 2.37 -23.32
C LEU A 160 -1.58 2.64 -24.14
N GLU A 161 -1.78 1.94 -25.30
CA GLU A 161 -3.01 2.06 -26.08
C GLU A 161 -4.25 1.67 -25.24
N LEU A 162 -4.19 0.54 -24.52
CA LEU A 162 -5.31 0.12 -23.68
C LEU A 162 -5.54 1.06 -22.49
N LYS A 163 -4.49 1.66 -21.93
CA LYS A 163 -4.64 2.67 -20.86
C LYS A 163 -5.30 3.95 -21.37
N GLN A 164 -5.00 4.40 -22.57
CA GLN A 164 -5.71 5.54 -23.19
C GLN A 164 -7.20 5.21 -23.37
N ARG A 165 -7.54 4.04 -23.91
CA ARG A 165 -8.94 3.58 -24.02
C ARG A 165 -9.64 3.46 -22.67
N TYR A 166 -8.90 3.05 -21.64
CA TYR A 166 -9.42 3.02 -20.26
C TYR A 166 -9.76 4.43 -19.77
N ILE A 167 -8.86 5.39 -19.94
CA ILE A 167 -9.07 6.79 -19.56
C ILE A 167 -10.31 7.37 -20.26
N GLU A 168 -10.53 7.07 -21.54
CA GLU A 168 -11.69 7.51 -22.33
C GLU A 168 -13.04 6.99 -21.79
N CYS A 169 -13.05 5.96 -20.93
CA CYS A 169 -14.25 5.47 -20.28
C CYS A 169 -14.76 6.41 -19.16
N PHE A 170 -13.95 7.37 -18.73
CA PHE A 170 -14.27 8.28 -17.63
C PHE A 170 -14.56 9.71 -18.13
N PRO A 171 -15.29 10.51 -17.34
CA PRO A 171 -15.44 11.93 -17.66
C PRO A 171 -14.09 12.63 -17.81
N ALA A 172 -14.03 13.61 -18.70
CA ALA A 172 -12.84 14.41 -18.86
C ALA A 172 -12.50 15.15 -17.55
N THR A 173 -11.25 15.04 -17.14
CA THR A 173 -10.64 15.74 -16.00
C THR A 173 -9.69 16.83 -16.51
N ASP A 174 -9.24 17.71 -15.63
CA ASP A 174 -8.25 18.73 -15.99
C ASP A 174 -6.91 18.09 -16.38
N ASP A 175 -6.57 16.97 -15.75
CA ASP A 175 -5.43 16.14 -16.09
C ASP A 175 -5.88 14.67 -16.28
N PRO A 176 -5.73 14.08 -17.47
CA PRO A 176 -6.17 12.72 -17.72
C PRO A 176 -5.43 11.64 -16.89
N TYR A 177 -4.27 11.96 -16.30
CA TYR A 177 -3.58 11.07 -15.38
C TYR A 177 -4.35 10.87 -14.06
N ASP A 178 -5.25 11.81 -13.69
CA ASP A 178 -6.11 11.69 -12.50
C ASP A 178 -6.95 10.40 -12.52
N VAL A 179 -7.37 9.95 -13.71
CA VAL A 179 -8.14 8.70 -13.87
C VAL A 179 -7.33 7.48 -13.43
N LEU A 180 -6.04 7.46 -13.76
CA LEU A 180 -5.13 6.36 -13.39
C LEU A 180 -4.74 6.43 -11.91
N LEU A 181 -4.55 7.64 -11.41
CA LEU A 181 -4.22 7.88 -10.00
C LEU A 181 -5.39 7.49 -9.08
N ASP A 182 -6.64 7.77 -9.49
CA ASP A 182 -7.86 7.42 -8.74
C ASP A 182 -8.03 5.89 -8.53
N ASP A 183 -7.37 5.05 -9.32
CA ASP A 183 -7.39 3.59 -9.10
C ASP A 183 -6.70 3.20 -7.78
N PHE A 184 -5.77 4.03 -7.30
CA PHE A 184 -4.93 3.77 -6.13
C PHE A 184 -5.11 4.81 -5.01
N GLU A 185 -5.45 6.04 -5.39
CA GLU A 185 -5.66 7.20 -4.53
C GLU A 185 -7.00 7.86 -4.85
N PRO A 186 -8.14 7.31 -4.41
CA PRO A 186 -9.45 7.83 -4.76
C PRO A 186 -9.62 9.33 -4.51
N GLY A 187 -9.91 10.08 -5.58
CA GLY A 187 -10.14 11.53 -5.54
C GLY A 187 -8.87 12.39 -5.49
N MET A 188 -7.68 11.82 -5.60
CA MET A 188 -6.44 12.59 -5.67
C MET A 188 -6.22 13.17 -7.06
N HIS A 189 -5.72 14.40 -7.14
CA HIS A 189 -5.38 15.07 -8.38
C HIS A 189 -3.88 15.04 -8.64
N THR A 190 -3.50 14.91 -9.90
CA THR A 190 -2.11 14.89 -10.36
C THR A 190 -1.34 16.14 -9.94
N ASP A 191 -2.00 17.29 -9.90
CA ASP A 191 -1.38 18.55 -9.46
C ASP A 191 -0.98 18.54 -7.97
N GLU A 192 -1.67 17.77 -7.12
CA GLU A 192 -1.26 17.58 -5.73
C GLU A 192 0.04 16.78 -5.67
N VAL A 193 0.12 15.69 -6.43
CA VAL A 193 1.35 14.88 -6.55
C VAL A 193 2.51 15.74 -7.07
N ARG A 194 2.27 16.52 -8.14
CA ARG A 194 3.27 17.43 -8.69
C ARG A 194 3.73 18.49 -7.66
N ARG A 195 2.81 19.02 -6.85
CA ARG A 195 3.14 19.98 -5.79
C ARG A 195 4.09 19.35 -4.76
N VAL A 196 3.77 18.15 -4.29
CA VAL A 196 4.59 17.41 -3.32
C VAL A 196 5.96 17.10 -3.93
N PHE A 197 6.00 16.52 -5.13
CA PHE A 197 7.25 16.09 -5.77
C PHE A 197 8.17 17.26 -6.16
N ARG A 198 7.63 18.39 -6.63
CA ARG A 198 8.43 19.60 -6.88
C ARG A 198 9.12 20.12 -5.63
N ARG A 199 8.55 19.91 -4.45
CA ARG A 199 9.16 20.30 -3.18
C ARG A 199 10.20 19.29 -2.73
N LEU A 200 9.96 17.99 -2.95
CA LEU A 200 10.84 16.90 -2.54
C LEU A 200 12.11 16.83 -3.40
N GLU A 201 11.99 16.89 -4.72
CA GLU A 201 13.08 16.63 -5.66
C GLU A 201 14.37 17.39 -5.34
N PRO A 202 14.40 18.75 -5.24
CA PRO A 202 15.63 19.48 -4.99
C PRO A 202 16.24 19.14 -3.62
N ALA A 203 15.42 18.95 -2.59
CA ALA A 203 15.90 18.63 -1.25
C ALA A 203 16.49 17.22 -1.17
N LEU A 204 15.85 16.22 -1.80
CA LEU A 204 16.38 14.85 -1.85
C LEU A 204 17.70 14.79 -2.64
N ARG A 205 17.80 15.52 -3.74
CA ARG A 205 19.05 15.63 -4.50
C ARG A 205 20.18 16.26 -3.68
N GLU A 206 19.89 17.32 -2.92
CA GLU A 206 20.85 17.95 -2.03
C GLU A 206 21.32 16.99 -0.93
N LEU A 207 20.40 16.28 -0.26
CA LEU A 207 20.72 15.29 0.76
C LEU A 207 21.54 14.12 0.17
N THR A 208 21.20 13.66 -1.04
CA THR A 208 21.95 12.60 -1.73
C THR A 208 23.37 13.06 -2.08
N ALA A 209 23.52 14.27 -2.58
CA ALA A 209 24.85 14.84 -2.93
C ALA A 209 25.72 15.12 -1.70
N ALA A 210 25.12 15.38 -0.55
CA ALA A 210 25.84 15.60 0.72
C ALA A 210 26.28 14.29 1.39
N ALA A 211 25.79 13.14 0.93
CA ALA A 211 26.17 11.84 1.49
C ALA A 211 27.65 11.54 1.25
N ALA A 212 28.32 11.00 2.27
CA ALA A 212 29.73 10.61 2.15
C ALA A 212 29.90 9.43 1.19
N ASP A 213 30.87 9.50 0.31
CA ASP A 213 31.25 8.43 -0.62
C ASP A 213 32.25 7.47 0.08
N ASP A 214 31.79 6.81 1.14
CA ASP A 214 32.59 5.84 1.89
C ASP A 214 32.41 4.43 1.29
N GLU A 215 33.44 3.59 1.38
CA GLU A 215 33.35 2.18 1.04
C GLU A 215 32.29 1.46 1.90
N PRO A 216 31.55 0.49 1.34
CA PRO A 216 30.61 -0.32 2.10
C PRO A 216 31.29 -1.06 3.24
N GLU A 217 30.62 -1.13 4.39
CA GLU A 217 31.13 -1.85 5.54
C GLU A 217 31.17 -3.36 5.27
N PRO A 218 32.29 -4.06 5.56
CA PRO A 218 32.42 -5.48 5.26
C PRO A 218 31.35 -6.37 5.89
N PHE A 219 30.84 -6.01 7.07
CA PHE A 219 29.81 -6.76 7.75
C PHE A 219 28.44 -6.73 7.01
N LEU A 220 28.23 -5.78 6.09
CA LEU A 220 27.01 -5.77 5.27
C LEU A 220 26.85 -7.01 4.39
N SER A 221 27.97 -7.69 4.09
CA SER A 221 27.98 -8.92 3.28
C SER A 221 27.87 -10.22 4.10
N GLY A 222 27.55 -10.15 5.39
CA GLY A 222 27.23 -11.31 6.21
C GLY A 222 28.43 -12.06 6.80
N PRO A 223 28.22 -13.33 7.22
CA PRO A 223 27.05 -14.20 6.95
C PRO A 223 25.87 -13.95 7.89
N TYR A 224 24.68 -14.05 7.33
CA TYR A 224 23.38 -13.91 8.00
C TYR A 224 22.54 -15.17 7.83
N PRO A 225 22.74 -16.23 8.65
CA PRO A 225 22.04 -17.51 8.52
C PRO A 225 20.52 -17.36 8.52
N ARG A 226 19.85 -18.04 7.60
CA ARG A 226 18.41 -17.95 7.36
C ARG A 226 17.56 -18.21 8.60
N ASP A 227 17.89 -19.25 9.38
CA ASP A 227 17.10 -19.63 10.57
C ASP A 227 17.13 -18.50 11.63
N ALA A 228 18.29 -17.88 11.83
CA ALA A 228 18.43 -16.73 12.74
C ALA A 228 17.65 -15.51 12.22
N GLN A 229 17.69 -15.24 10.91
CA GLN A 229 16.85 -14.21 10.31
C GLN A 229 15.36 -14.45 10.58
N HIS A 230 14.89 -15.69 10.39
CA HIS A 230 13.49 -16.06 10.61
C HIS A 230 13.06 -15.84 12.07
N GLU A 231 13.86 -16.32 13.02
CA GLU A 231 13.57 -16.17 14.46
C GLU A 231 13.50 -14.69 14.87
N LEU A 232 14.46 -13.87 14.44
CA LEU A 232 14.48 -12.44 14.75
C LEU A 232 13.32 -11.69 14.07
N SER A 233 12.96 -12.06 12.85
CA SER A 233 11.82 -11.49 12.15
C SER A 233 10.50 -11.76 12.87
N LEU A 234 10.29 -12.99 13.35
CA LEU A 234 9.12 -13.32 14.16
C LEU A 234 9.12 -12.61 15.51
N GLU A 235 10.29 -12.45 16.15
CA GLU A 235 10.40 -11.73 17.42
C GLU A 235 9.95 -10.27 17.26
N VAL A 236 10.45 -9.58 16.23
CA VAL A 236 10.07 -8.18 15.96
C VAL A 236 8.62 -8.07 15.53
N ALA A 237 8.12 -8.96 14.67
CA ALA A 237 6.73 -8.99 14.27
C ALA A 237 5.79 -9.09 15.48
N ARG A 238 6.08 -10.01 16.41
CA ARG A 238 5.30 -10.16 17.66
C ARG A 238 5.41 -8.94 18.56
N ALA A 239 6.59 -8.34 18.68
CA ALA A 239 6.77 -7.13 19.46
C ALA A 239 5.95 -5.95 18.92
N PHE A 240 5.84 -5.82 17.59
CA PHE A 240 5.00 -4.80 16.93
C PHE A 240 3.50 -5.07 17.09
N GLY A 241 3.08 -6.28 17.41
CA GLY A 241 1.67 -6.65 17.64
C GLY A 241 1.14 -7.75 16.72
N ALA A 242 1.98 -8.31 15.81
CA ALA A 242 1.59 -9.42 14.95
C ALA A 242 1.58 -10.75 15.71
N ALA A 243 0.48 -11.04 16.40
CA ALA A 243 0.32 -12.27 17.17
C ALA A 243 0.10 -13.49 16.26
N ASP A 244 0.71 -14.62 16.57
CA ASP A 244 0.64 -15.88 15.81
C ASP A 244 -0.81 -16.39 15.61
N GLU A 245 -1.76 -15.93 16.41
CA GLU A 245 -3.18 -16.28 16.27
C GLU A 245 -3.80 -15.70 15.00
N TYR A 246 -3.31 -14.54 14.53
CA TYR A 246 -3.87 -13.80 13.40
C TYR A 246 -2.90 -13.64 12.23
N PHE A 247 -1.61 -13.80 12.47
CA PHE A 247 -0.54 -13.58 11.51
C PHE A 247 0.24 -14.85 11.25
N ARG A 248 0.71 -15.02 10.02
CA ARG A 248 1.76 -16.00 9.71
C ARG A 248 2.76 -15.39 8.74
N LEU A 249 4.01 -15.83 8.82
CA LEU A 249 5.13 -15.38 8.01
C LEU A 249 5.66 -16.54 7.17
N ASP A 250 5.64 -16.44 5.86
CA ASP A 250 6.11 -17.43 4.90
C ASP A 250 7.21 -16.87 3.97
N PRO A 251 8.13 -17.72 3.48
CA PRO A 251 9.13 -17.28 2.51
C PRO A 251 8.56 -17.12 1.11
N THR A 252 9.00 -16.06 0.41
CA THR A 252 8.68 -15.84 -1.01
C THR A 252 9.82 -15.12 -1.72
N VAL A 253 9.75 -15.03 -3.05
CA VAL A 253 10.72 -14.27 -3.87
C VAL A 253 10.54 -12.77 -3.67
N HIS A 254 9.30 -12.30 -3.68
CA HIS A 254 8.92 -10.92 -3.41
C HIS A 254 8.05 -10.84 -2.16
N PRO A 255 8.51 -10.18 -1.08
CA PRO A 255 7.69 -9.95 0.11
C PRO A 255 6.39 -9.23 -0.24
N PHE A 256 5.31 -9.61 0.44
CA PHE A 256 4.00 -8.98 0.36
C PHE A 256 3.16 -9.31 1.60
N CYS A 257 2.16 -8.49 1.86
CA CYS A 257 1.10 -8.74 2.83
C CYS A 257 -0.24 -8.95 2.11
N LEU A 258 -0.98 -9.97 2.50
CA LEU A 258 -2.39 -10.17 2.10
C LEU A 258 -3.26 -10.33 3.34
N SER A 259 -4.38 -9.62 3.39
CA SER A 259 -5.42 -9.77 4.38
C SER A 259 -6.61 -10.55 3.79
N PHE A 260 -7.09 -11.55 4.50
CA PHE A 260 -8.33 -12.27 4.17
C PHE A 260 -9.50 -11.79 5.03
N ALA A 261 -9.20 -11.33 6.22
CA ALA A 261 -10.07 -10.65 7.16
C ALA A 261 -9.20 -9.97 8.21
N THR A 262 -9.76 -9.15 9.10
CA THR A 262 -9.03 -8.51 10.21
C THR A 262 -8.27 -9.51 11.11
N ARG A 263 -8.64 -10.79 11.10
CA ARG A 263 -8.04 -11.87 11.89
C ARG A 263 -7.37 -12.97 11.06
N ASP A 264 -7.09 -12.74 9.80
CA ASP A 264 -6.31 -13.67 8.96
C ASP A 264 -5.40 -12.88 8.01
N ILE A 265 -4.18 -12.60 8.48
CA ILE A 265 -3.17 -11.80 7.81
C ILE A 265 -2.00 -12.69 7.39
N ARG A 266 -1.61 -12.61 6.12
CA ARG A 266 -0.53 -13.40 5.54
C ARG A 266 0.62 -12.49 5.16
N LEU A 267 1.69 -12.58 5.93
CA LEU A 267 2.95 -11.89 5.68
C LEU A 267 3.89 -12.83 4.94
N THR A 268 4.67 -12.28 4.05
CA THR A 268 5.76 -13.01 3.40
C THR A 268 7.07 -12.24 3.51
N THR A 269 8.20 -12.95 3.43
CA THR A 269 9.52 -12.35 3.50
C THR A 269 10.49 -13.10 2.59
N ARG A 270 11.65 -12.51 2.32
CA ARG A 270 12.77 -13.15 1.65
C ARG A 270 13.99 -13.19 2.57
N TYR A 271 14.90 -14.13 2.32
CA TYR A 271 16.14 -14.27 3.09
C TYR A 271 17.34 -14.04 2.18
N ALA A 272 18.23 -13.14 2.59
CA ALA A 272 19.54 -12.96 1.97
C ALA A 272 20.61 -13.24 3.01
N GLU A 273 21.45 -14.25 2.77
CA GLU A 273 22.46 -14.69 3.75
C GLU A 273 23.77 -13.93 3.61
N ASP A 274 23.96 -13.20 2.53
CA ASP A 274 25.15 -12.43 2.17
C ASP A 274 24.87 -10.93 1.94
N ASP A 275 23.69 -10.45 2.33
CA ASP A 275 23.30 -9.04 2.22
C ASP A 275 22.43 -8.61 3.39
N LEU A 276 22.92 -7.67 4.21
CA LEU A 276 22.19 -7.14 5.35
C LEU A 276 20.96 -6.33 4.92
N HIS A 277 21.04 -5.59 3.82
CA HIS A 277 19.90 -4.80 3.32
C HIS A 277 18.78 -5.70 2.77
N GLY A 278 19.15 -6.84 2.20
CA GLY A 278 18.22 -7.89 1.80
C GLY A 278 17.79 -8.84 2.93
N ASN A 279 18.19 -8.56 4.19
CA ASN A 279 17.80 -9.36 5.36
C ASN A 279 16.28 -9.33 5.56
N SER A 280 15.72 -10.47 5.95
CA SER A 280 14.28 -10.63 6.17
C SER A 280 13.69 -9.70 7.22
N LEU A 281 14.51 -9.16 8.14
CA LEU A 281 14.04 -8.28 9.20
C LEU A 281 13.37 -7.02 8.66
N PHE A 282 14.01 -6.32 7.70
CA PHE A 282 13.46 -5.08 7.14
C PHE A 282 12.19 -5.33 6.33
N SER A 283 12.21 -6.35 5.44
CA SER A 283 11.01 -6.71 4.70
C SER A 283 9.89 -7.22 5.61
N THR A 284 10.19 -7.93 6.70
CA THR A 284 9.18 -8.33 7.68
C THR A 284 8.56 -7.13 8.40
N MET A 285 9.37 -6.14 8.82
CA MET A 285 8.84 -4.91 9.44
C MET A 285 7.94 -4.14 8.48
N HIS A 286 8.29 -4.09 7.19
CA HIS A 286 7.48 -3.50 6.14
C HIS A 286 6.12 -4.20 6.01
N GLU A 287 6.13 -5.52 5.82
CA GLU A 287 4.89 -6.28 5.64
C GLU A 287 4.04 -6.33 6.92
N VAL A 288 4.68 -6.30 8.11
CA VAL A 288 3.97 -6.14 9.38
C VAL A 288 3.24 -4.80 9.43
N GLY A 289 3.84 -3.71 8.94
CA GLY A 289 3.18 -2.41 8.88
C GLY A 289 1.89 -2.44 8.08
N HIS A 290 1.90 -3.07 6.90
CA HIS A 290 0.70 -3.34 6.11
C HIS A 290 -0.30 -4.22 6.88
N GLY A 291 0.19 -5.30 7.48
CA GLY A 291 -0.64 -6.25 8.20
C GLY A 291 -1.30 -5.66 9.44
N LEU A 292 -0.63 -4.79 10.18
CA LEU A 292 -1.19 -4.10 11.36
C LEU A 292 -2.30 -3.12 10.96
N TYR A 293 -2.20 -2.48 9.79
CA TYR A 293 -3.27 -1.64 9.27
C TYR A 293 -4.54 -2.47 9.02
N GLU A 294 -4.42 -3.58 8.31
CA GLU A 294 -5.54 -4.49 8.01
C GLU A 294 -6.11 -5.14 9.30
N HIS A 295 -5.25 -5.58 10.21
CA HIS A 295 -5.65 -6.17 11.50
C HIS A 295 -6.35 -5.17 12.43
N GLY A 296 -5.92 -3.91 12.41
CA GLY A 296 -6.48 -2.85 13.23
C GLY A 296 -7.85 -2.35 12.79
N GLY A 297 -8.34 -2.79 11.62
CA GLY A 297 -9.69 -2.49 11.13
C GLY A 297 -10.78 -2.90 12.11
N ASP A 298 -11.93 -2.22 12.09
CA ASP A 298 -13.07 -2.67 12.88
C ASP A 298 -13.64 -3.96 12.30
N ALA A 299 -13.71 -5.02 13.09
CA ALA A 299 -14.22 -6.33 12.66
C ALA A 299 -15.70 -6.29 12.21
N ALA A 300 -16.46 -5.25 12.60
CA ALA A 300 -17.81 -5.03 12.09
C ALA A 300 -17.83 -4.69 10.59
N LEU A 301 -16.70 -4.25 10.04
CA LEU A 301 -16.54 -3.96 8.61
C LEU A 301 -16.16 -5.19 7.80
N ASP A 302 -15.73 -6.30 8.43
CA ASP A 302 -15.39 -7.53 7.71
C ASP A 302 -16.53 -7.95 6.78
N ARG A 303 -16.18 -8.55 5.63
CA ARG A 303 -17.11 -8.93 4.58
C ARG A 303 -17.89 -7.77 3.94
N THR A 304 -17.37 -6.54 4.06
CA THR A 304 -17.86 -5.36 3.33
C THR A 304 -16.73 -4.69 2.53
N PRO A 305 -17.04 -3.85 1.54
CA PRO A 305 -16.02 -3.05 0.84
C PRO A 305 -15.25 -2.08 1.75
N LEU A 306 -15.70 -1.85 2.98
CA LEU A 306 -15.05 -0.97 3.94
C LEU A 306 -13.87 -1.62 4.69
N ALA A 307 -13.73 -2.94 4.65
CA ALA A 307 -12.79 -3.72 5.47
C ALA A 307 -11.34 -3.72 4.96
N THR A 308 -10.82 -2.59 4.46
CA THR A 308 -9.41 -2.45 4.03
C THR A 308 -8.99 -0.99 4.12
N GLY A 309 -7.70 -0.70 3.92
CA GLY A 309 -7.20 0.67 3.90
C GLY A 309 -7.81 1.52 2.77
N CYS A 310 -7.95 2.84 2.99
CA CYS A 310 -8.68 3.71 2.07
C CYS A 310 -7.88 4.14 0.83
N SER A 311 -6.54 4.01 0.84
CA SER A 311 -5.68 4.28 -0.32
C SER A 311 -4.35 3.54 -0.22
N SER A 312 -3.68 3.41 -1.37
CA SER A 312 -2.36 2.79 -1.43
C SER A 312 -1.29 3.60 -0.71
N ALA A 313 -1.34 4.93 -0.77
CA ALA A 313 -0.37 5.78 -0.08
C ALA A 313 -0.53 5.73 1.45
N LEU A 314 -1.76 5.75 1.97
CA LEU A 314 -2.00 5.55 3.40
C LEU A 314 -1.60 4.14 3.85
N HIS A 315 -1.81 3.14 2.99
CA HIS A 315 -1.38 1.77 3.28
C HIS A 315 0.15 1.66 3.32
N GLU A 316 0.85 2.21 2.32
CA GLU A 316 2.31 2.28 2.28
C GLU A 316 2.89 3.16 3.41
N SER A 317 2.16 4.16 3.87
CA SER A 317 2.62 4.97 5.00
C SER A 317 2.81 4.15 6.28
N GLN A 318 2.06 3.07 6.45
CA GLN A 318 2.18 2.21 7.62
C GLN A 318 3.36 1.25 7.49
N SER A 319 3.59 0.68 6.32
CA SER A 319 4.81 -0.11 6.07
C SER A 319 6.07 0.73 6.29
N ARG A 320 6.09 1.96 5.75
CA ARG A 320 7.22 2.88 5.91
C ARG A 320 7.39 3.41 7.34
N LEU A 321 6.31 3.61 8.06
CA LEU A 321 6.37 4.00 9.47
C LEU A 321 7.03 2.90 10.31
N TRP A 322 6.57 1.65 10.17
CA TRP A 322 7.10 0.55 10.96
C TRP A 322 8.50 0.10 10.50
N GLU A 323 8.80 0.09 9.20
CA GLU A 323 10.12 -0.26 8.69
C GLU A 323 11.15 0.86 8.91
N ASN A 324 10.85 2.09 8.44
CA ASN A 324 11.83 3.15 8.32
C ASN A 324 11.85 4.07 9.55
N VAL A 325 10.69 4.64 9.91
CA VAL A 325 10.63 5.64 10.97
C VAL A 325 10.90 5.00 12.33
N ILE A 326 10.33 3.83 12.59
CA ILE A 326 10.55 3.06 13.82
C ILE A 326 11.74 2.11 13.65
N GLY A 327 11.69 1.15 12.74
CA GLY A 327 12.59 0.01 12.65
C GLY A 327 14.03 0.35 12.23
N ARG A 328 14.25 1.49 11.56
CA ARG A 328 15.59 1.98 11.23
C ARG A 328 16.07 3.08 12.18
N SER A 329 15.30 3.45 13.22
CA SER A 329 15.67 4.48 14.19
C SER A 329 16.74 4.00 15.18
N LEU A 330 17.50 4.94 15.74
CA LEU A 330 18.47 4.62 16.79
C LEU A 330 17.81 4.09 18.08
N PRO A 331 16.64 4.61 18.55
CA PRO A 331 15.91 4.02 19.68
C PRO A 331 15.56 2.54 19.45
N PHE A 332 15.05 2.16 18.27
CA PHE A 332 14.78 0.75 17.95
C PHE A 332 16.05 -0.10 18.05
N TRP A 333 17.16 0.36 17.47
CA TRP A 333 18.40 -0.41 17.51
C TRP A 333 19.05 -0.44 18.89
N ARG A 334 18.85 0.54 19.76
CA ARG A 334 19.26 0.44 21.18
C ARG A 334 18.56 -0.70 21.89
N TRP A 335 17.29 -0.93 21.60
CA TRP A 335 16.52 -2.06 22.12
C TRP A 335 16.94 -3.38 21.48
N PHE A 336 17.02 -3.46 20.16
CA PHE A 336 17.09 -4.74 19.45
C PHE A 336 18.51 -5.17 19.05
N TYR A 337 19.46 -4.26 18.94
CA TYR A 337 20.82 -4.54 18.48
C TYR A 337 21.55 -5.61 19.30
N PRO A 338 21.50 -5.65 20.64
CA PRO A 338 22.17 -6.71 21.41
C PRO A 338 21.73 -8.12 20.94
N ARG A 339 20.45 -8.34 20.72
CA ARG A 339 19.88 -9.60 20.22
C ARG A 339 20.34 -9.88 18.77
N PHE A 340 20.25 -8.87 17.92
CA PHE A 340 20.64 -8.97 16.52
C PHE A 340 22.13 -9.27 16.36
N ARG A 341 22.99 -8.56 17.09
CA ARG A 341 24.43 -8.80 17.12
C ARG A 341 24.79 -10.19 17.60
N ASP A 342 24.16 -10.67 18.68
CA ASP A 342 24.45 -11.98 19.25
C ASP A 342 24.04 -13.11 18.29
N ALA A 343 22.90 -12.97 17.59
CA ALA A 343 22.45 -13.92 16.58
C ALA A 343 23.39 -13.98 15.36
N PHE A 344 24.02 -12.86 15.02
CA PHE A 344 24.95 -12.73 13.89
C PHE A 344 26.38 -12.42 14.34
N ALA A 345 26.83 -13.05 15.43
CA ALA A 345 28.14 -12.77 16.03
C ALA A 345 29.31 -12.95 15.07
N ASN A 346 29.20 -13.86 14.07
CA ASN A 346 30.26 -14.04 13.07
C ASN A 346 30.48 -12.78 12.20
N ALA A 347 29.48 -11.98 11.99
CA ALA A 347 29.55 -10.74 11.22
C ALA A 347 29.66 -9.49 12.11
N LEU A 348 29.04 -9.50 13.31
CA LEU A 348 28.75 -8.30 14.07
C LEU A 348 29.39 -8.24 15.47
N ALA A 349 30.14 -9.28 15.92
CA ALA A 349 30.68 -9.34 17.30
C ALA A 349 31.43 -8.07 17.71
N ASP A 350 32.27 -7.52 16.82
CA ASP A 350 33.11 -6.36 17.04
C ASP A 350 32.56 -5.05 16.45
N VAL A 351 31.27 -5.05 16.03
CA VAL A 351 30.64 -3.87 15.42
C VAL A 351 29.86 -3.10 16.48
N PRO A 352 30.25 -1.85 16.81
CA PRO A 352 29.48 -1.00 17.73
C PRO A 352 28.13 -0.60 17.11
N LEU A 353 27.14 -0.32 17.97
CA LEU A 353 25.79 0.09 17.56
C LEU A 353 25.81 1.29 16.61
N GLU A 354 26.58 2.32 16.94
CA GLU A 354 26.64 3.57 16.16
C GLU A 354 27.15 3.29 14.74
N ARG A 355 28.19 2.46 14.60
CA ARG A 355 28.74 2.07 13.30
C ARG A 355 27.73 1.22 12.50
N PHE A 356 27.05 0.29 13.17
CA PHE A 356 25.97 -0.50 12.56
C PHE A 356 24.81 0.38 12.09
N HIS A 357 24.30 1.25 12.99
CA HIS A 357 23.19 2.15 12.70
C HIS A 357 23.51 3.10 11.53
N ARG A 358 24.73 3.63 11.49
CA ARG A 358 25.20 4.44 10.36
C ARG A 358 25.18 3.65 9.06
N ALA A 359 25.72 2.43 9.04
CA ALA A 359 25.84 1.62 7.83
C ALA A 359 24.49 1.23 7.20
N VAL A 360 23.47 0.90 8.05
CA VAL A 360 22.14 0.50 7.56
C VAL A 360 21.25 1.67 7.14
N ASN A 361 21.65 2.90 7.47
CA ASN A 361 20.85 4.11 7.17
C ASN A 361 21.54 5.09 6.21
N ARG A 362 22.78 4.84 5.85
CA ARG A 362 23.57 5.77 5.01
C ARG A 362 22.96 5.89 3.62
N PRO A 363 22.70 7.12 3.12
CA PRO A 363 22.30 7.34 1.74
C PRO A 363 23.35 6.81 0.77
N ARG A 364 22.91 6.08 -0.25
CA ARG A 364 23.78 5.51 -1.28
C ARG A 364 23.04 5.41 -2.61
N PRO A 365 23.39 6.19 -3.62
CA PRO A 365 22.83 6.05 -4.95
C PRO A 365 22.94 4.62 -5.46
N SER A 366 21.84 4.05 -5.91
CA SER A 366 21.75 2.69 -6.44
C SER A 366 20.96 2.67 -7.75
N PHE A 367 21.12 1.60 -8.56
CA PHE A 367 20.37 1.46 -9.79
C PHE A 367 18.94 0.97 -9.54
N ILE A 368 18.75 0.14 -8.51
CA ILE A 368 17.53 -0.60 -8.25
C ILE A 368 16.69 0.09 -7.18
N ARG A 369 15.45 0.45 -7.52
CA ARG A 369 14.51 1.14 -6.63
C ARG A 369 14.26 0.39 -5.32
N VAL A 370 14.02 -0.92 -5.39
CA VAL A 370 13.70 -1.72 -4.18
C VAL A 370 14.88 -1.87 -3.22
N ASP A 371 16.10 -1.60 -3.68
CA ASP A 371 17.33 -1.62 -2.87
C ASP A 371 17.78 -0.20 -2.46
N ALA A 372 17.00 0.83 -2.86
CA ALA A 372 17.32 2.22 -2.55
C ALA A 372 17.08 2.54 -1.06
N ASP A 373 17.97 3.37 -0.50
CA ASP A 373 17.81 3.90 0.85
C ASP A 373 16.68 4.95 0.93
N GLU A 374 16.30 5.35 2.14
CA GLU A 374 15.18 6.27 2.37
C GLU A 374 15.34 7.64 1.69
N THR A 375 16.59 8.12 1.53
CA THR A 375 16.86 9.44 0.92
C THR A 375 16.73 9.37 -0.59
N THR A 376 17.30 8.32 -1.22
CA THR A 376 17.32 8.19 -2.69
C THR A 376 16.04 7.58 -3.26
N TYR A 377 15.28 6.83 -2.48
CA TYR A 377 14.07 6.14 -2.94
C TYR A 377 13.06 7.08 -3.62
N GLY A 378 12.82 8.26 -3.03
CA GLY A 378 11.90 9.25 -3.60
C GLY A 378 12.28 9.72 -4.99
N LEU A 379 13.59 9.82 -5.30
CA LEU A 379 14.08 10.21 -6.62
C LEU A 379 13.77 9.15 -7.67
N HIS A 380 13.84 7.87 -7.32
CA HIS A 380 13.41 6.77 -8.19
C HIS A 380 11.92 6.84 -8.52
N ILE A 381 11.08 7.26 -7.57
CA ILE A 381 9.63 7.39 -7.79
C ILE A 381 9.33 8.61 -8.66
N ILE A 382 9.96 9.74 -8.39
CA ILE A 382 9.79 10.96 -9.18
C ILE A 382 10.13 10.71 -10.66
N LEU A 383 11.22 9.98 -10.93
CA LEU A 383 11.60 9.56 -12.28
C LEU A 383 10.46 8.83 -12.99
N ARG A 384 9.87 7.83 -12.33
CA ARG A 384 8.80 7.00 -12.90
C ARG A 384 7.54 7.81 -13.16
N PHE A 385 7.16 8.66 -12.23
CA PHE A 385 6.02 9.54 -12.38
C PHE A 385 6.18 10.50 -13.58
N GLN A 386 7.38 11.06 -13.78
CA GLN A 386 7.67 11.91 -14.94
C GLN A 386 7.59 11.12 -16.24
N LEU A 387 8.18 9.92 -16.29
CA LEU A 387 8.15 9.06 -17.49
C LEU A 387 6.74 8.58 -17.83
N GLU A 388 5.92 8.21 -16.86
CA GLU A 388 4.53 7.81 -17.11
C GLU A 388 3.73 8.91 -17.78
N GLN A 389 3.85 10.16 -17.31
CA GLN A 389 3.14 11.28 -17.92
C GLN A 389 3.63 11.56 -19.35
N GLU A 390 4.94 11.47 -19.59
CA GLU A 390 5.50 11.68 -20.93
C GLU A 390 5.14 10.54 -21.89
N LEU A 391 5.09 9.29 -21.44
CA LEU A 391 4.66 8.14 -22.25
C LEU A 391 3.19 8.24 -22.62
N LEU A 392 2.34 8.65 -21.68
CA LEU A 392 0.89 8.69 -21.91
C LEU A 392 0.45 9.95 -22.64
N PHE A 393 1.07 11.12 -22.35
CA PHE A 393 0.56 12.42 -22.78
C PHE A 393 1.62 13.38 -23.33
N GLY A 394 2.90 13.14 -23.03
CA GLY A 394 4.01 14.05 -23.37
C GLY A 394 4.71 13.72 -24.69
N GLY A 395 4.33 12.64 -25.38
CA GLY A 395 4.89 12.27 -26.67
C GLY A 395 6.25 11.57 -26.62
N LEU A 396 6.69 11.07 -25.45
CA LEU A 396 7.87 10.19 -25.38
C LEU A 396 7.58 8.89 -26.14
N SER A 397 8.40 8.60 -27.16
CA SER A 397 8.33 7.32 -27.86
C SER A 397 8.82 6.18 -26.97
N THR A 398 8.13 5.04 -27.00
CA THR A 398 8.60 3.83 -26.30
C THR A 398 9.98 3.38 -26.77
N ALA A 399 10.39 3.71 -28.01
CA ALA A 399 11.73 3.44 -28.49
C ALA A 399 12.82 4.21 -27.73
N ASP A 400 12.49 5.37 -27.15
CA ASP A 400 13.41 6.26 -26.46
C ASP A 400 13.41 6.06 -24.92
N VAL A 401 12.59 5.15 -24.40
CA VAL A 401 12.48 4.88 -22.94
C VAL A 401 13.81 4.52 -22.30
N PRO A 402 14.67 3.64 -22.85
CA PRO A 402 15.94 3.33 -22.21
C PRO A 402 16.83 4.56 -22.01
N GLU A 403 16.96 5.40 -23.03
CA GLU A 403 17.78 6.61 -22.93
C GLU A 403 17.14 7.68 -22.03
N ALA A 404 15.82 7.87 -22.12
CA ALA A 404 15.08 8.79 -21.24
C ALA A 404 15.19 8.35 -19.76
N TRP A 405 15.13 7.05 -19.51
CA TRP A 405 15.36 6.49 -18.17
C TRP A 405 16.77 6.77 -17.67
N ASN A 406 17.79 6.41 -18.46
CA ASN A 406 19.19 6.55 -18.09
C ASN A 406 19.57 8.02 -17.82
N THR A 407 19.09 8.94 -18.65
CA THR A 407 19.31 10.38 -18.48
C THR A 407 18.72 10.86 -17.16
N ARG A 408 17.46 10.48 -16.85
CA ARG A 408 16.84 10.90 -15.59
C ARG A 408 17.46 10.24 -14.34
N MET A 409 17.89 9.00 -14.45
CA MET A 409 18.64 8.35 -13.35
C MET A 409 19.93 9.12 -13.05
N GLU A 410 20.66 9.52 -14.08
CA GLU A 410 21.88 10.32 -13.90
C GLU A 410 21.58 11.71 -13.34
N GLU A 411 20.53 12.38 -13.80
CA GLU A 411 20.13 13.71 -13.33
C GLU A 411 19.57 13.70 -11.90
N LEU A 412 18.75 12.73 -11.54
CA LEU A 412 18.05 12.71 -10.26
C LEU A 412 18.82 11.95 -9.18
N VAL A 413 19.34 10.76 -9.51
CA VAL A 413 19.98 9.85 -8.54
C VAL A 413 21.50 9.94 -8.59
N GLY A 414 22.07 10.46 -9.68
CA GLY A 414 23.51 10.59 -9.86
C GLY A 414 24.19 9.34 -10.40
N VAL A 415 23.43 8.34 -10.87
CA VAL A 415 23.96 7.09 -11.43
C VAL A 415 23.32 6.77 -12.77
N ARG A 416 24.09 6.21 -13.70
CA ARG A 416 23.61 5.78 -15.01
C ARG A 416 23.60 4.26 -15.08
N PRO A 417 22.44 3.61 -15.24
CA PRO A 417 22.34 2.15 -15.37
C PRO A 417 23.21 1.62 -16.52
N PRO A 418 23.97 0.53 -16.31
CA PRO A 418 24.84 -0.04 -17.33
C PRO A 418 24.08 -0.83 -18.41
N ASN A 419 22.83 -1.20 -18.17
CA ASN A 419 21.98 -1.98 -19.06
C ASN A 419 20.50 -1.81 -18.69
N ASP A 420 19.59 -2.30 -19.55
CA ASP A 420 18.15 -2.14 -19.38
C ASP A 420 17.57 -2.99 -18.23
N ARG A 421 18.18 -4.12 -17.93
CA ARG A 421 17.75 -5.02 -16.83
C ARG A 421 17.76 -4.35 -15.47
N VAL A 422 18.74 -3.51 -15.20
CA VAL A 422 18.82 -2.69 -13.97
C VAL A 422 18.39 -1.23 -14.23
N GLY A 423 18.03 -0.91 -15.47
CA GLY A 423 17.43 0.33 -15.91
C GLY A 423 15.91 0.21 -16.03
N CYS A 424 15.38 0.48 -17.24
CA CYS A 424 13.94 0.57 -17.48
C CYS A 424 13.16 -0.75 -17.35
N LEU A 425 13.82 -1.90 -17.35
CA LEU A 425 13.20 -3.21 -17.15
C LEU A 425 13.19 -3.68 -15.67
N GLN A 426 13.62 -2.86 -14.72
CA GLN A 426 13.74 -3.31 -13.32
C GLN A 426 12.40 -3.55 -12.62
N ASP A 427 11.33 -2.86 -13.03
CA ASP A 427 9.99 -2.92 -12.41
C ASP A 427 8.98 -3.65 -13.29
N VAL A 428 8.16 -4.49 -12.66
CA VAL A 428 7.07 -5.24 -13.33
C VAL A 428 5.83 -4.38 -13.61
N HIS A 429 5.68 -3.24 -12.98
CA HIS A 429 4.44 -2.45 -12.91
C HIS A 429 3.84 -2.13 -14.29
N TRP A 430 4.64 -1.63 -15.22
CA TRP A 430 4.14 -1.27 -16.55
C TRP A 430 3.67 -2.48 -17.37
N SER A 431 4.29 -3.64 -17.18
CA SER A 431 3.83 -4.88 -17.84
C SER A 431 2.46 -5.33 -17.31
N GLY A 432 2.19 -5.14 -16.03
CA GLY A 432 0.87 -5.36 -15.43
C GLY A 432 -0.13 -4.23 -15.69
N GLY A 433 0.26 -3.17 -16.41
CA GLY A 433 -0.60 -2.01 -16.66
C GLY A 433 -0.83 -1.12 -15.44
N MET A 434 0.05 -1.15 -14.43
CA MET A 434 -0.09 -0.39 -13.18
C MET A 434 0.44 1.05 -13.34
N PHE A 435 -0.08 1.78 -14.32
CA PHE A 435 0.17 3.22 -14.46
C PHE A 435 -0.64 4.00 -13.42
N GLY A 436 -0.05 5.04 -12.83
CA GLY A 436 -0.65 5.79 -11.71
C GLY A 436 -0.29 5.24 -10.33
N TYR A 437 0.35 4.08 -10.25
CA TYR A 437 0.69 3.44 -8.96
C TYR A 437 1.94 4.02 -8.31
N PHE A 438 3.00 4.31 -9.06
CA PHE A 438 4.29 4.74 -8.49
C PHE A 438 4.23 5.93 -7.54
N PRO A 439 3.41 6.98 -7.78
CA PRO A 439 3.29 8.09 -6.84
C PRO A 439 2.95 7.66 -5.40
N THR A 440 2.15 6.60 -5.24
CA THR A 440 1.67 6.14 -3.94
C THR A 440 2.80 5.76 -2.98
N TYR A 441 3.89 5.20 -3.49
CA TYR A 441 5.07 4.86 -2.71
C TYR A 441 5.71 6.07 -2.04
N GLN A 442 5.92 7.17 -2.78
CA GLN A 442 6.56 8.34 -2.20
C GLN A 442 5.59 9.17 -1.37
N LEU A 443 4.31 9.20 -1.73
CA LEU A 443 3.26 9.79 -0.89
C LEU A 443 3.17 9.04 0.45
N GLY A 444 3.31 7.71 0.43
CA GLY A 444 3.41 6.89 1.63
C GLY A 444 4.58 7.26 2.54
N ASN A 445 5.77 7.47 1.97
CA ASN A 445 6.92 7.97 2.74
C ASN A 445 6.64 9.33 3.39
N VAL A 446 6.04 10.27 2.65
CA VAL A 446 5.68 11.60 3.17
C VAL A 446 4.67 11.48 4.32
N LEU A 447 3.61 10.70 4.10
CA LEU A 447 2.57 10.47 5.11
C LEU A 447 3.13 9.77 6.36
N SER A 448 4.05 8.82 6.22
CA SER A 448 4.62 8.13 7.39
C SER A 448 5.30 9.09 8.36
N ALA A 449 6.06 10.05 7.86
CA ALA A 449 6.71 11.06 8.70
C ALA A 449 5.72 12.08 9.26
N GLN A 450 4.72 12.49 8.48
CA GLN A 450 3.67 13.42 8.92
C GLN A 450 2.80 12.78 10.02
N ILE A 451 2.44 11.50 9.87
CA ILE A 451 1.72 10.73 10.88
C ILE A 451 2.57 10.56 12.14
N TRP A 452 3.86 10.27 12.00
CA TRP A 452 4.76 10.12 13.13
C TRP A 452 4.93 11.43 13.92
N GLU A 453 5.07 12.56 13.24
CA GLU A 453 5.15 13.88 13.89
C GLU A 453 3.87 14.16 14.72
N ARG A 454 2.70 13.83 14.17
CA ARG A 454 1.43 13.94 14.88
C ARG A 454 1.36 12.98 16.08
N LEU A 455 1.75 11.72 15.90
CA LEU A 455 1.77 10.71 16.96
C LEU A 455 2.67 11.16 18.12
N VAL A 456 3.88 11.65 17.83
CA VAL A 456 4.81 12.14 18.88
C VAL A 456 4.25 13.37 19.60
N SER A 457 3.48 14.21 18.91
CA SER A 457 2.78 15.33 19.58
C SER A 457 1.75 14.85 20.61
N ASP A 458 1.05 13.75 20.31
CA ASP A 458 0.01 13.18 21.19
C ASP A 458 0.61 12.20 22.23
N LEU A 459 1.72 11.53 21.90
CA LEU A 459 2.50 10.60 22.74
C LEU A 459 3.96 11.07 22.83
N PRO A 460 4.29 12.06 23.68
CA PRO A 460 5.64 12.66 23.73
C PRO A 460 6.75 11.68 24.11
N ASP A 461 6.44 10.55 24.73
CA ASP A 461 7.36 9.49 25.12
C ASP A 461 7.46 8.35 24.07
N ALA A 462 6.98 8.58 22.85
CA ALA A 462 6.98 7.55 21.80
C ALA A 462 8.38 7.00 21.50
N TYR A 463 9.41 7.85 21.48
CA TYR A 463 10.79 7.41 21.24
C TYR A 463 11.33 6.57 22.42
N GLU A 464 11.04 6.93 23.66
CA GLU A 464 11.41 6.15 24.85
C GLU A 464 10.71 4.78 24.86
N ARG A 465 9.46 4.73 24.40
CA ARG A 465 8.72 3.45 24.23
C ARG A 465 9.38 2.56 23.18
N VAL A 466 9.77 3.10 22.05
CA VAL A 466 10.52 2.37 21.03
C VAL A 466 11.83 1.82 21.59
N GLU A 467 12.59 2.62 22.38
CA GLU A 467 13.84 2.21 23.01
C GLU A 467 13.64 1.11 24.08
N GLN A 468 12.44 1.00 24.62
CA GLN A 468 12.05 -0.06 25.57
C GLN A 468 11.42 -1.29 24.93
N GLY A 469 11.20 -1.28 23.59
CA GLY A 469 10.47 -2.35 22.89
C GLY A 469 8.97 -2.38 23.23
N SER A 470 8.39 -1.26 23.64
CA SER A 470 7.00 -1.12 24.05
C SER A 470 6.17 -0.43 22.95
N PHE A 471 5.63 -1.22 22.01
CA PHE A 471 4.95 -0.69 20.82
C PHE A 471 3.41 -0.62 20.97
N GLY A 472 2.85 -1.18 22.03
CA GLY A 472 1.39 -1.34 22.16
C GLY A 472 0.62 -0.02 22.09
N GLU A 473 1.07 1.05 22.79
CA GLU A 473 0.37 2.33 22.75
C GLU A 473 0.54 3.07 21.41
N ILE A 474 1.66 2.86 20.72
CA ILE A 474 1.85 3.34 19.34
C ILE A 474 0.85 2.67 18.40
N TYR A 475 0.70 1.35 18.51
CA TYR A 475 -0.28 0.59 17.73
C TYR A 475 -1.72 1.04 18.04
N GLU A 476 -2.08 1.19 19.32
CA GLU A 476 -3.44 1.62 19.69
C GLU A 476 -3.75 3.05 19.23
N TRP A 477 -2.78 3.96 19.25
CA TRP A 477 -2.96 5.29 18.70
C TRP A 477 -3.23 5.22 17.17
N LEU A 478 -2.43 4.44 16.44
CA LEU A 478 -2.61 4.25 14.99
C LEU A 478 -3.96 3.56 14.69
N ARG A 479 -4.34 2.59 15.50
CA ARG A 479 -5.62 1.90 15.38
C ARG A 479 -6.79 2.87 15.56
N GLU A 480 -6.78 3.67 16.61
CA GLU A 480 -7.87 4.60 16.92
C GLU A 480 -8.00 5.71 15.86
N HIS A 481 -6.88 6.23 15.35
CA HIS A 481 -6.90 7.39 14.47
C HIS A 481 -6.91 7.04 12.98
N LEU A 482 -6.51 5.83 12.60
CA LEU A 482 -6.44 5.41 11.20
C LEU A 482 -7.08 4.03 10.95
N TYR A 483 -6.58 2.96 11.58
CA TYR A 483 -6.85 1.61 11.13
C TYR A 483 -8.32 1.20 11.21
N ARG A 484 -8.98 1.51 12.35
CA ARG A 484 -10.37 1.13 12.62
C ARG A 484 -11.38 1.67 11.61
N HIS A 485 -11.01 2.70 10.88
CA HIS A 485 -11.91 3.37 9.95
C HIS A 485 -12.02 2.66 8.59
N GLY A 486 -11.05 1.80 8.24
CA GLY A 486 -11.03 1.15 6.93
C GLY A 486 -11.15 2.16 5.79
N ARG A 487 -12.03 1.88 4.82
CA ARG A 487 -12.32 2.75 3.65
C ARG A 487 -13.48 3.72 3.85
N LYS A 488 -13.91 3.98 5.08
CA LYS A 488 -15.06 4.88 5.34
C LYS A 488 -14.87 6.28 4.76
N PHE A 489 -13.63 6.78 4.78
CA PHE A 489 -13.30 8.13 4.31
C PHE A 489 -12.49 8.10 3.03
N THR A 490 -12.59 9.17 2.24
CA THR A 490 -11.65 9.37 1.13
C THR A 490 -10.24 9.59 1.68
N PRO A 491 -9.17 9.32 0.90
CA PRO A 491 -7.79 9.55 1.35
C PRO A 491 -7.56 10.97 1.86
N ALA A 492 -8.09 11.99 1.18
CA ALA A 492 -8.00 13.37 1.60
C ALA A 492 -8.70 13.64 2.94
N ALA A 493 -9.93 13.12 3.11
CA ALA A 493 -10.67 13.28 4.36
C ALA A 493 -10.01 12.52 5.51
N MET A 494 -9.43 11.34 5.24
CA MET A 494 -8.69 10.57 6.25
C MET A 494 -7.41 11.28 6.67
N THR A 495 -6.65 11.82 5.71
CA THR A 495 -5.44 12.60 5.98
C THR A 495 -5.75 13.84 6.81
N GLU A 496 -6.78 14.60 6.46
CA GLU A 496 -7.22 15.78 7.23
C GLU A 496 -7.58 15.42 8.69
N ARG A 497 -8.31 14.31 8.90
CA ARG A 497 -8.67 13.82 10.24
C ARG A 497 -7.45 13.39 11.05
N LEU A 498 -6.51 12.72 10.40
CA LEU A 498 -5.34 12.10 11.03
C LEU A 498 -4.27 13.13 11.41
N VAL A 499 -3.95 14.04 10.50
CA VAL A 499 -2.82 14.96 10.65
C VAL A 499 -3.22 16.45 10.66
N GLY A 500 -4.51 16.76 10.47
CA GLY A 500 -5.05 18.13 10.56
C GLY A 500 -4.78 18.99 9.34
N GLY A 501 -4.50 18.39 8.17
CA GLY A 501 -4.25 19.11 6.93
C GLY A 501 -3.98 18.17 5.74
N PRO A 502 -3.70 18.70 4.56
CA PRO A 502 -3.34 17.91 3.39
C PRO A 502 -1.96 17.25 3.53
N ILE A 503 -1.60 16.43 2.55
CA ILE A 503 -0.24 15.86 2.44
C ILE A 503 0.78 16.99 2.37
N ASP A 504 1.68 17.03 3.37
CA ASP A 504 2.75 18.02 3.52
C ASP A 504 4.13 17.33 3.49
N PRO A 505 5.01 17.66 2.55
CA PRO A 505 6.36 17.08 2.48
C PRO A 505 7.33 17.59 3.57
N GLU A 506 7.02 18.69 4.28
CA GLU A 506 7.98 19.28 5.22
C GLU A 506 8.32 18.39 6.43
N PRO A 507 7.39 17.65 7.06
CA PRO A 507 7.75 16.68 8.11
C PRO A 507 8.75 15.63 7.63
N TYR A 508 8.54 15.09 6.43
CA TYR A 508 9.43 14.08 5.86
C TYR A 508 10.83 14.65 5.55
N LEU A 509 10.91 15.87 5.02
CA LEU A 509 12.18 16.53 4.75
C LEU A 509 12.94 16.84 6.04
N ARG A 510 12.25 17.30 7.10
CA ARG A 510 12.87 17.47 8.43
C ARG A 510 13.41 16.15 8.97
N TYR A 511 12.59 15.11 8.94
CA TYR A 511 12.98 13.78 9.38
C TYR A 511 14.26 13.29 8.68
N LEU A 512 14.32 13.36 7.36
CA LEU A 512 15.51 12.95 6.60
C LEU A 512 16.74 13.82 6.89
N ALA A 513 16.56 15.14 6.98
CA ALA A 513 17.66 16.06 7.28
C ALA A 513 18.25 15.80 8.67
N ASP A 514 17.43 15.63 9.70
CA ASP A 514 17.86 15.35 11.07
C ASP A 514 18.54 13.98 11.15
N LYS A 515 17.98 12.96 10.49
CA LYS A 515 18.58 11.63 10.41
C LYS A 515 19.95 11.67 9.75
N ASN A 516 20.08 12.27 8.58
CA ASN A 516 21.35 12.37 7.87
C ASN A 516 22.40 13.19 8.65
N ALA A 517 21.99 14.28 9.30
CA ALA A 517 22.88 15.05 10.18
C ALA A 517 23.40 14.22 11.36
N SER A 518 22.54 13.42 11.97
CA SER A 518 22.92 12.52 13.08
C SER A 518 23.90 11.43 12.65
N LEU A 519 23.70 10.87 11.44
CA LEU A 519 24.58 9.84 10.86
C LEU A 519 25.95 10.41 10.48
N ALA A 520 26.03 11.68 10.06
CA ALA A 520 27.27 12.35 9.75
C ALA A 520 28.09 12.71 11.01
N ALA A 521 27.44 12.90 12.16
CA ALA A 521 28.06 13.21 13.44
C ALA A 521 28.55 11.98 14.22
N ALA A 522 28.06 10.78 13.89
CA ALA A 522 28.41 9.50 14.51
C ALA A 522 29.59 8.82 13.79
#